data_30b09dac81e0adc667217c3eab7df85b
#
_entry.id   30b09dac81e0adc667217c3eab7df85b
#
_cell.length_a   1.000
_cell.length_b   1.000
_cell.length_c   1.000
_cell.angle_alpha   90.00
_cell.angle_beta   90.00
_cell.angle_gamma   90.00
#
_symmetry.space_group_name_H-M   'P 1'
#
loop_
_entity.id
_entity.type
_entity.pdbx_description
1 polymer ?
#
loop_
_entity_poly.entity_id
_entity_poly.type
_entity_poly.pdbx_seq_one_letter_code
_entity_poly.pdbx_strand_id
1 'polypeptide(L)'
;TRTHAQRVHAALLVVCRNALMSGELGQHNGLPVSLVVTTTLQELEAGAGVAVTAAGSKLPIPDLIRLAAHAHHYLAVFDTHTTVPLYLGRTKRIATPGQRLMLFARDRGCTRPGCTASGYRCQTHHATQDWIDGGRTDIDQLALACGPDNRLVGPGKWTTHIGATGRCERTPPPQNETPHPRKNPNPHPPNK
;
A
#
# COMPACT_ATOMS: atom_id res chain seq x y z
N THR A 1 -17.68 -23.12 30.13
CA THR A 1 -18.86 -22.42 29.55
C THR A 1 -18.49 -21.00 29.21
N ARG A 2 -18.74 -20.56 27.97
CA ARG A 2 -18.46 -19.16 27.55
C ARG A 2 -19.43 -18.19 28.21
N THR A 3 -18.96 -17.03 28.65
CA THR A 3 -19.80 -15.93 29.15
C THR A 3 -20.69 -15.37 28.04
N HIS A 4 -21.70 -14.59 28.38
CA HIS A 4 -22.55 -13.89 27.39
C HIS A 4 -21.70 -13.01 26.46
N ALA A 5 -20.81 -12.20 26.99
CA ALA A 5 -19.91 -11.33 26.21
C ALA A 5 -19.04 -12.13 25.21
N GLN A 6 -18.48 -13.25 25.64
CA GLN A 6 -17.70 -14.13 24.76
C GLN A 6 -18.55 -14.75 23.63
N ARG A 7 -19.82 -15.06 23.90
CA ARG A 7 -20.74 -15.55 22.87
C ARG A 7 -21.08 -14.46 21.84
N VAL A 8 -21.38 -13.24 22.31
CA VAL A 8 -21.65 -12.08 21.43
C VAL A 8 -20.44 -11.77 20.55
N HIS A 9 -19.23 -11.72 21.15
CA HIS A 9 -18.00 -11.52 20.39
C HIS A 9 -17.79 -12.61 19.33
N ALA A 10 -17.99 -13.88 19.68
CA ALA A 10 -17.87 -14.99 18.73
C ALA A 10 -18.90 -14.89 17.60
N ALA A 11 -20.15 -14.53 17.91
CA ALA A 11 -21.20 -14.34 16.92
C ALA A 11 -20.87 -13.19 15.96
N LEU A 12 -20.38 -12.06 16.47
CA LEU A 12 -19.94 -10.93 15.64
C LEU A 12 -18.82 -11.33 14.68
N LEU A 13 -17.83 -12.08 15.14
CA LEU A 13 -16.75 -12.59 14.28
C LEU A 13 -17.28 -13.49 13.15
N VAL A 14 -18.29 -14.33 13.42
CA VAL A 14 -18.92 -15.15 12.39
C VAL A 14 -19.64 -14.31 11.35
N VAL A 15 -20.41 -13.31 11.79
CA VAL A 15 -21.11 -12.38 10.89
C VAL A 15 -20.12 -11.61 10.01
N CYS A 16 -19.07 -11.05 10.59
CA CYS A 16 -18.03 -10.33 9.83
C CYS A 16 -17.33 -11.25 8.82
N ARG A 17 -17.01 -12.49 9.19
CA ARG A 17 -16.40 -13.46 8.26
C ARG A 17 -17.33 -13.80 7.11
N ASN A 18 -18.60 -14.06 7.37
CA ASN A 18 -19.57 -14.34 6.32
C ASN A 18 -19.75 -13.15 5.37
N ALA A 19 -19.80 -11.93 5.90
CA ALA A 19 -19.83 -10.70 5.09
C ALA A 19 -18.59 -10.56 4.20
N LEU A 20 -17.38 -10.81 4.73
CA LEU A 20 -16.15 -10.82 3.95
C LEU A 20 -16.11 -11.88 2.86
N MET A 21 -16.66 -13.06 3.13
CA MET A 21 -16.70 -14.17 2.19
C MET A 21 -17.77 -14.03 1.12
N SER A 22 -18.83 -13.25 1.33
CA SER A 22 -19.93 -13.08 0.37
C SER A 22 -19.50 -12.42 -0.94
N GLY A 23 -18.41 -11.64 -0.92
CA GLY A 23 -17.99 -10.82 -2.08
C GLY A 23 -18.88 -9.60 -2.36
N GLU A 24 -19.91 -9.37 -1.55
CA GLU A 24 -20.91 -8.31 -1.75
C GLU A 24 -20.56 -6.97 -1.08
N LEU A 25 -19.42 -6.90 -0.38
CA LEU A 25 -18.99 -5.68 0.32
C LEU A 25 -18.52 -4.55 -0.61
N GLY A 26 -18.65 -4.74 -1.92
CA GLY A 26 -18.26 -3.75 -2.92
C GLY A 26 -16.76 -3.62 -3.08
N GLN A 27 -16.33 -2.46 -3.57
CA GLN A 27 -14.92 -2.19 -3.87
C GLN A 27 -14.50 -0.84 -3.28
N HIS A 28 -13.29 -0.79 -2.74
CA HIS A 28 -12.65 0.46 -2.36
C HIS A 28 -11.50 0.77 -3.33
N ASN A 29 -11.59 1.89 -4.04
CA ASN A 29 -10.59 2.27 -5.06
C ASN A 29 -10.34 1.16 -6.12
N GLY A 30 -11.39 0.44 -6.52
CA GLY A 30 -11.30 -0.64 -7.50
C GLY A 30 -10.68 -1.95 -6.98
N LEU A 31 -10.49 -2.07 -5.66
CA LEU A 31 -10.11 -3.31 -5.00
C LEU A 31 -11.31 -3.89 -4.24
N PRO A 32 -11.56 -5.20 -4.35
CA PRO A 32 -12.42 -5.88 -3.40
C PRO A 32 -11.83 -5.73 -1.99
N VAL A 33 -12.61 -6.06 -0.96
CA VAL A 33 -12.10 -6.08 0.41
C VAL A 33 -10.87 -6.98 0.47
N SER A 34 -9.72 -6.38 0.71
CA SER A 34 -8.41 -7.05 0.68
C SER A 34 -7.59 -6.65 1.89
N LEU A 35 -6.97 -7.62 2.53
CA LEU A 35 -5.99 -7.39 3.58
C LEU A 35 -4.59 -7.44 2.96
N VAL A 36 -3.94 -6.28 2.88
CA VAL A 36 -2.54 -6.21 2.46
C VAL A 36 -1.65 -6.24 3.69
N VAL A 37 -0.76 -7.20 3.73
CA VAL A 37 0.15 -7.43 4.86
C VAL A 37 1.58 -7.57 4.36
N THR A 38 2.50 -6.95 5.07
CA THR A 38 3.95 -7.09 4.79
C THR A 38 4.62 -7.79 5.96
N THR A 39 5.42 -8.80 5.65
CA THR A 39 6.25 -9.52 6.61
C THR A 39 7.54 -9.97 5.91
N THR A 40 8.49 -10.48 6.65
CA THR A 40 9.69 -11.12 6.09
C THR A 40 9.45 -12.60 5.83
N LEU A 41 10.20 -13.18 4.89
CA LEU A 41 10.14 -14.61 4.62
C LEU A 41 10.53 -15.42 5.86
N GLN A 42 11.55 -14.96 6.59
CA GLN A 42 12.05 -15.61 7.80
C GLN A 42 10.97 -15.66 8.91
N GLU A 43 10.23 -14.58 9.11
CA GLU A 43 9.13 -14.55 10.11
C GLU A 43 8.00 -15.49 9.68
N LEU A 44 7.69 -15.54 8.38
CA LEU A 44 6.64 -16.41 7.86
C LEU A 44 7.02 -17.89 8.00
N GLU A 45 8.26 -18.26 7.65
CA GLU A 45 8.81 -19.62 7.79
C GLU A 45 8.88 -20.07 9.25
N ALA A 46 9.28 -19.16 10.15
CA ALA A 46 9.32 -19.42 11.58
C ALA A 46 7.92 -19.52 12.21
N GLY A 47 6.87 -19.07 11.52
CA GLY A 47 5.52 -18.98 12.07
C GLY A 47 5.41 -18.04 13.28
N ALA A 48 6.39 -17.13 13.44
CA ALA A 48 6.52 -16.23 14.59
C ALA A 48 6.97 -14.84 14.13
N GLY A 49 6.63 -13.82 14.92
CA GLY A 49 6.92 -12.42 14.59
C GLY A 49 5.66 -11.60 14.39
N VAL A 50 5.82 -10.43 13.78
CA VAL A 50 4.75 -9.44 13.62
C VAL A 50 4.77 -8.86 12.21
N ALA A 51 3.72 -9.12 11.46
CA ALA A 51 3.46 -8.49 10.18
C ALA A 51 2.82 -7.10 10.34
N VAL A 52 2.93 -6.26 9.32
CA VAL A 52 2.35 -4.91 9.29
C VAL A 52 1.32 -4.81 8.18
N THR A 53 0.10 -4.38 8.50
CA THR A 53 -0.96 -4.15 7.52
C THR A 53 -0.72 -2.84 6.75
N ALA A 54 -1.37 -2.68 5.59
CA ALA A 54 -1.34 -1.42 4.84
C ALA A 54 -1.96 -0.23 5.62
N ALA A 55 -2.77 -0.50 6.65
CA ALA A 55 -3.28 0.50 7.59
C ALA A 55 -2.27 0.85 8.69
N GLY A 56 -1.15 0.15 8.79
CA GLY A 56 -0.12 0.34 9.81
C GLY A 56 -0.36 -0.44 11.10
N SER A 57 -1.41 -1.24 11.18
CA SER A 57 -1.66 -2.09 12.34
C SER A 57 -0.71 -3.28 12.37
N LYS A 58 -0.31 -3.68 13.57
CA LYS A 58 0.50 -4.89 13.78
C LYS A 58 -0.39 -6.13 13.82
N LEU A 59 0.04 -7.19 13.15
CA LEU A 59 -0.66 -8.47 13.09
C LEU A 59 0.32 -9.60 13.41
N PRO A 60 0.12 -10.36 14.50
CA PRO A 60 0.97 -11.52 14.80
C PRO A 60 0.95 -12.54 13.65
N ILE A 61 2.11 -13.13 13.33
CA ILE A 61 2.23 -14.11 12.24
C ILE A 61 1.28 -15.31 12.40
N PRO A 62 1.07 -15.89 13.59
CA PRO A 62 0.08 -16.96 13.75
C PRO A 62 -1.35 -16.55 13.38
N ASP A 63 -1.71 -15.27 13.63
CA ASP A 63 -3.02 -14.75 13.23
C ASP A 63 -3.11 -14.51 11.72
N LEU A 64 -2.01 -14.03 11.10
CA LEU A 64 -1.90 -13.92 9.65
C LEU A 64 -2.09 -15.29 8.97
N ILE A 65 -1.40 -16.33 9.43
CA ILE A 65 -1.51 -17.69 8.88
C ILE A 65 -2.95 -18.21 8.99
N ARG A 66 -3.61 -17.98 10.13
CA ARG A 66 -5.02 -18.37 10.32
C ARG A 66 -5.97 -17.63 9.38
N LEU A 67 -5.76 -16.34 9.16
CA LEU A 67 -6.55 -15.55 8.22
C LEU A 67 -6.29 -16.01 6.77
N ALA A 68 -5.04 -16.27 6.45
CA ALA A 68 -4.62 -16.73 5.13
C ALA A 68 -5.24 -18.10 4.75
N ALA A 69 -5.43 -19.01 5.69
CA ALA A 69 -5.96 -20.36 5.43
C ALA A 69 -7.32 -20.39 4.71
N HIS A 70 -8.07 -19.27 4.72
CA HIS A 70 -9.40 -19.15 4.12
C HIS A 70 -9.52 -18.01 3.10
N ALA A 71 -8.39 -17.50 2.58
CA ALA A 71 -8.36 -16.36 1.69
C ALA A 71 -7.70 -16.71 0.34
N HIS A 72 -8.03 -15.94 -0.70
CA HIS A 72 -7.23 -15.91 -1.93
C HIS A 72 -5.96 -15.10 -1.70
N HIS A 73 -4.81 -15.68 -2.03
CA HIS A 73 -3.52 -15.07 -1.79
C HIS A 73 -2.95 -14.45 -3.06
N TYR A 74 -2.31 -13.28 -2.89
CA TYR A 74 -1.46 -12.67 -3.90
C TYR A 74 -0.07 -12.52 -3.28
N LEU A 75 0.94 -13.11 -3.91
CA LEU A 75 2.34 -12.95 -3.52
C LEU A 75 2.96 -11.80 -4.31
N ALA A 76 3.47 -10.79 -3.60
CA ALA A 76 4.29 -9.75 -4.19
C ALA A 76 5.75 -9.96 -3.79
N VAL A 77 6.63 -10.09 -4.78
CA VAL A 77 8.06 -10.26 -4.58
C VAL A 77 8.77 -8.98 -5.01
N PHE A 78 9.65 -8.48 -4.16
CA PHE A 78 10.48 -7.31 -4.42
C PHE A 78 11.95 -7.71 -4.48
N ASP A 79 12.74 -6.97 -5.24
CA ASP A 79 14.20 -7.08 -5.20
C ASP A 79 14.71 -6.70 -3.81
N THR A 80 15.71 -7.43 -3.30
CA THR A 80 16.30 -7.23 -1.97
C THR A 80 17.06 -5.90 -1.84
N HIS A 81 17.57 -5.36 -2.95
CA HIS A 81 18.37 -4.13 -2.98
C HIS A 81 17.58 -2.92 -3.44
N THR A 82 16.53 -3.14 -4.22
CA THR A 82 15.64 -2.10 -4.71
C THR A 82 14.19 -2.48 -4.36
N THR A 83 13.33 -1.51 -4.11
CA THR A 83 11.90 -1.77 -3.96
C THR A 83 11.18 -1.82 -5.31
N VAL A 84 11.91 -2.12 -6.40
CA VAL A 84 11.37 -2.22 -7.75
C VAL A 84 10.50 -3.46 -7.85
N PRO A 85 9.19 -3.34 -8.07
CA PRO A 85 8.34 -4.49 -8.34
C PRO A 85 8.69 -5.04 -9.73
N LEU A 86 8.89 -6.33 -9.82
CA LEU A 86 9.07 -7.02 -11.08
C LEU A 86 7.78 -6.92 -11.90
N TYR A 87 7.80 -6.01 -12.85
CA TYR A 87 6.86 -5.69 -13.92
C TYR A 87 5.39 -6.12 -13.82
N LEU A 88 4.50 -5.15 -13.92
CA LEU A 88 3.09 -5.30 -14.30
C LEU A 88 2.72 -4.14 -15.25
N GLY A 89 2.70 -4.41 -16.54
CA GLY A 89 2.54 -3.40 -17.57
C GLY A 89 1.10 -3.00 -17.92
N ARG A 90 0.98 -2.11 -18.83
CA ARG A 90 0.00 -1.08 -19.13
C ARG A 90 -1.20 -1.48 -20.01
N THR A 91 -2.39 -0.81 -19.80
CA THR A 91 -3.27 -0.39 -20.92
C THR A 91 -4.27 0.73 -20.58
N LYS A 92 -4.45 1.18 -19.35
CA LYS A 92 -5.48 2.15 -18.95
C LYS A 92 -4.92 3.21 -18.00
N ARG A 93 -5.52 4.41 -18.00
CA ARG A 93 -5.21 5.48 -17.04
C ARG A 93 -5.31 5.03 -15.57
N ILE A 94 -6.28 4.17 -15.28
CA ILE A 94 -6.53 3.69 -13.92
C ILE A 94 -5.67 2.47 -13.66
N ALA A 95 -4.89 2.50 -12.59
CA ALA A 95 -4.10 1.36 -12.14
C ALA A 95 -4.99 0.13 -11.88
N THR A 96 -4.53 -1.01 -12.32
CA THR A 96 -5.20 -2.30 -12.10
C THR A 96 -5.22 -2.67 -10.62
N PRO A 97 -6.12 -3.57 -10.16
CA PRO A 97 -6.10 -4.09 -8.80
C PRO A 97 -4.73 -4.64 -8.38
N GLY A 98 -4.05 -5.40 -9.25
CA GLY A 98 -2.71 -5.91 -8.98
C GLY A 98 -1.67 -4.81 -8.77
N GLN A 99 -1.65 -3.77 -9.61
CA GLN A 99 -0.77 -2.62 -9.43
C GLN A 99 -1.05 -1.90 -8.11
N ARG A 100 -2.32 -1.75 -7.71
CA ARG A 100 -2.69 -1.13 -6.42
C ARG A 100 -2.21 -1.95 -5.24
N LEU A 101 -2.33 -3.28 -5.28
CA LEU A 101 -1.80 -4.17 -4.25
C LEU A 101 -0.28 -4.03 -4.13
N MET A 102 0.44 -3.98 -5.26
CA MET A 102 1.89 -3.76 -5.28
C MET A 102 2.27 -2.40 -4.69
N LEU A 103 1.54 -1.33 -5.03
CA LEU A 103 1.76 -0.01 -4.46
C LEU A 103 1.50 0.01 -2.95
N PHE A 104 0.47 -0.67 -2.46
CA PHE A 104 0.23 -0.80 -1.03
C PHE A 104 1.36 -1.54 -0.32
N ALA A 105 1.87 -2.62 -0.91
CA ALA A 105 2.98 -3.37 -0.34
C ALA A 105 4.29 -2.56 -0.34
N ARG A 106 4.57 -1.80 -1.41
CA ARG A 106 5.79 -0.99 -1.56
C ARG A 106 5.76 0.30 -0.75
N ASP A 107 4.70 1.12 -0.93
CA ASP A 107 4.63 2.49 -0.40
C ASP A 107 3.98 2.55 0.98
N ARG A 108 3.04 1.63 1.28
CA ARG A 108 2.27 1.49 2.54
C ARG A 108 1.42 2.71 2.90
N GLY A 109 1.70 3.87 2.34
CA GLY A 109 1.02 5.13 2.58
C GLY A 109 1.43 6.21 1.62
N CYS A 110 1.02 7.43 1.92
CA CYS A 110 1.37 8.60 1.12
C CYS A 110 2.88 8.79 1.04
N THR A 111 3.40 8.99 -0.17
CA THR A 111 4.84 9.16 -0.43
C THR A 111 5.37 10.57 -0.16
N ARG A 112 4.51 11.52 0.23
CA ARG A 112 4.97 12.86 0.61
C ARG A 112 5.73 12.81 1.94
N PRO A 113 6.93 13.41 2.04
CA PRO A 113 7.68 13.51 3.29
C PRO A 113 6.84 14.07 4.44
N GLY A 114 6.83 13.37 5.58
CA GLY A 114 6.07 13.77 6.78
C GLY A 114 4.56 13.47 6.74
N CYS A 115 4.01 12.94 5.63
CA CYS A 115 2.61 12.54 5.58
C CYS A 115 2.41 11.16 6.22
N THR A 116 1.40 11.03 7.09
CA THR A 116 1.08 9.79 7.82
C THR A 116 -0.17 9.09 7.27
N ALA A 117 -0.71 9.53 6.12
CA ALA A 117 -1.88 8.92 5.51
C ALA A 117 -1.58 7.48 5.08
N SER A 118 -2.32 6.51 5.62
CA SER A 118 -2.19 5.09 5.28
C SER A 118 -2.56 4.81 3.81
N GLY A 119 -2.13 3.68 3.27
CA GLY A 119 -2.37 3.27 1.88
C GLY A 119 -3.84 3.31 1.48
N TYR A 120 -4.75 2.91 2.36
CA TYR A 120 -6.20 2.92 2.09
C TYR A 120 -6.79 4.34 1.88
N ARG A 121 -6.11 5.37 2.37
CA ARG A 121 -6.47 6.79 2.18
C ARG A 121 -5.77 7.43 0.99
N CYS A 122 -5.02 6.64 0.22
CA CYS A 122 -4.24 7.10 -0.91
C CYS A 122 -4.87 6.71 -2.24
N GLN A 123 -4.58 7.51 -3.24
CA GLN A 123 -4.87 7.26 -4.64
C GLN A 123 -3.57 6.86 -5.36
N THR A 124 -3.69 6.19 -6.49
CA THR A 124 -2.57 5.99 -7.39
C THR A 124 -2.23 7.30 -8.09
N HIS A 125 -0.96 7.68 -8.01
CA HIS A 125 -0.39 8.88 -8.60
C HIS A 125 0.64 8.49 -9.68
N HIS A 126 0.60 9.14 -10.84
CA HIS A 126 1.61 9.02 -11.90
C HIS A 126 2.81 9.88 -11.49
N ALA A 127 3.85 9.24 -10.96
CA ALA A 127 4.94 9.93 -10.27
C ALA A 127 6.03 10.46 -11.22
N THR A 128 6.16 9.90 -12.42
CA THR A 128 7.20 10.31 -13.38
C THR A 128 6.68 11.33 -14.36
N GLN A 129 5.49 11.11 -14.90
CA GLN A 129 4.86 12.00 -15.86
C GLN A 129 3.34 11.83 -15.74
N ASP A 130 2.58 12.94 -15.75
CA ASP A 130 1.12 12.87 -15.67
C ASP A 130 0.55 12.15 -16.90
N TRP A 131 -0.57 11.47 -16.71
CA TRP A 131 -1.29 10.78 -17.77
C TRP A 131 -1.67 11.73 -18.93
N ILE A 132 -2.08 12.95 -18.60
CA ILE A 132 -2.46 13.97 -19.58
C ILE A 132 -1.28 14.31 -20.50
N ASP A 133 -0.06 14.27 -19.98
CA ASP A 133 1.16 14.59 -20.68
C ASP A 133 1.81 13.35 -21.34
N GLY A 134 1.07 12.22 -21.44
CA GLY A 134 1.56 10.98 -22.04
C GLY A 134 2.21 9.99 -21.08
N GLY A 135 2.10 10.22 -19.77
CA GLY A 135 2.61 9.30 -18.74
C GLY A 135 1.99 7.90 -18.83
N ARG A 136 2.74 6.91 -18.41
CA ARG A 136 2.34 5.50 -18.46
C ARG A 136 1.80 5.04 -17.11
N THR A 137 0.84 4.11 -17.14
CA THR A 137 0.35 3.42 -15.95
C THR A 137 1.17 2.14 -15.71
N ASP A 138 2.49 2.26 -15.76
CA ASP A 138 3.41 1.18 -15.45
C ASP A 138 3.79 1.26 -13.96
N ILE A 139 3.92 0.11 -13.30
CA ILE A 139 4.07 0.04 -11.83
C ILE A 139 5.33 0.78 -11.33
N ASP A 140 6.37 0.85 -12.14
CA ASP A 140 7.62 1.58 -11.91
C ASP A 140 7.48 3.10 -12.06
N GLN A 141 6.34 3.60 -12.57
CA GLN A 141 6.06 5.03 -12.73
C GLN A 141 4.94 5.51 -11.79
N LEU A 142 4.38 4.63 -11.01
CA LEU A 142 3.28 4.91 -10.10
C LEU A 142 3.74 5.01 -8.65
N ALA A 143 3.01 5.80 -7.85
CA ALA A 143 3.19 5.90 -6.41
C ALA A 143 1.86 6.12 -5.68
N LEU A 144 1.85 5.96 -4.35
CA LEU A 144 0.71 6.33 -3.53
C LEU A 144 0.78 7.80 -3.10
N ALA A 145 -0.32 8.53 -3.27
CA ALA A 145 -0.50 9.87 -2.74
C ALA A 145 -1.90 10.03 -2.15
N CYS A 146 -2.02 10.64 -0.97
CA CYS A 146 -3.34 11.01 -0.45
C CYS A 146 -3.94 12.15 -1.30
N GLY A 147 -5.25 12.31 -1.28
CA GLY A 147 -5.93 13.30 -2.13
C GLY A 147 -5.38 14.72 -2.03
N PRO A 148 -5.16 15.28 -0.81
CA PRO A 148 -4.52 16.59 -0.66
C PRO A 148 -3.13 16.66 -1.30
N ASP A 149 -2.26 15.68 -1.03
CA ASP A 149 -0.89 15.69 -1.52
C ASP A 149 -0.75 15.38 -3.01
N ASN A 150 -1.74 14.66 -3.58
CA ASN A 150 -1.82 14.45 -5.02
C ASN A 150 -2.09 15.77 -5.77
N ARG A 151 -2.97 16.62 -5.23
CA ARG A 151 -3.28 17.95 -5.81
C ARG A 151 -2.15 18.97 -5.67
N LEU A 152 -1.17 18.72 -4.81
CA LEU A 152 -0.01 19.60 -4.65
C LEU A 152 1.08 19.35 -5.70
N VAL A 153 0.97 18.33 -6.52
CA VAL A 153 1.93 18.05 -7.61
C VAL A 153 1.50 18.79 -8.87
N GLY A 154 2.46 19.40 -9.56
CA GLY A 154 2.23 20.09 -10.83
C GLY A 154 3.21 21.25 -11.08
N PRO A 155 3.06 21.94 -12.21
CA PRO A 155 3.91 23.08 -12.55
C PRO A 155 3.92 24.15 -11.45
N GLY A 156 5.10 24.59 -11.04
CA GLY A 156 5.28 25.58 -9.96
C GLY A 156 4.94 25.10 -8.54
N LYS A 157 4.61 23.80 -8.40
CA LYS A 157 4.31 23.14 -7.14
C LYS A 157 5.35 22.05 -6.86
N TRP A 158 4.98 21.07 -6.05
CA TRP A 158 5.80 19.87 -5.85
C TRP A 158 5.95 19.09 -7.16
N THR A 159 7.14 18.58 -7.38
CA THR A 159 7.41 17.61 -8.46
C THR A 159 7.68 16.23 -7.87
N THR A 160 7.43 15.19 -8.65
CA THR A 160 7.63 13.80 -8.26
C THR A 160 8.39 13.04 -9.32
N HIS A 161 9.18 12.05 -8.91
CA HIS A 161 9.80 11.06 -9.79
C HIS A 161 10.07 9.77 -9.02
N ILE A 162 10.31 8.70 -9.74
CA ILE A 162 10.75 7.44 -9.13
C ILE A 162 12.28 7.40 -9.15
N GLY A 163 12.87 7.40 -7.96
CA GLY A 163 14.33 7.35 -7.80
C GLY A 163 14.91 5.95 -8.07
N ALA A 164 16.23 5.85 -8.05
CA ALA A 164 16.98 4.60 -8.34
C ALA A 164 16.61 3.42 -7.42
N THR A 165 16.07 3.69 -6.24
CA THR A 165 15.60 2.66 -5.31
C THR A 165 14.17 2.20 -5.57
N GLY A 166 13.52 2.64 -6.66
CA GLY A 166 12.11 2.35 -6.97
C GLY A 166 11.11 3.09 -6.07
N ARG A 167 11.55 4.00 -5.19
CA ARG A 167 10.69 4.81 -4.33
C ARG A 167 10.41 6.17 -4.94
N CYS A 168 9.22 6.69 -4.71
CA CYS A 168 8.86 8.04 -5.12
C CYS A 168 9.63 9.08 -4.28
N GLU A 169 10.29 9.97 -4.98
CA GLU A 169 10.98 11.14 -4.44
C GLU A 169 10.18 12.39 -4.80
N ARG A 170 10.12 13.34 -3.87
CA ARG A 170 9.39 14.60 -4.04
C ARG A 170 10.30 15.78 -3.83
N THR A 171 10.25 16.74 -4.75
CA THR A 171 11.00 17.98 -4.68
C THR A 171 10.04 19.14 -4.41
N PRO A 172 10.29 19.95 -3.37
CA PRO A 172 9.46 21.12 -3.07
C PRO A 172 9.60 22.20 -4.15
N PRO A 173 8.63 23.13 -4.26
CA PRO A 173 8.76 24.29 -5.13
C PRO A 173 9.94 25.17 -4.69
N PRO A 174 10.60 25.89 -5.63
CA PRO A 174 11.85 26.65 -5.37
C PRO A 174 11.73 27.71 -4.27
N GLN A 175 10.54 28.21 -3.99
CA GLN A 175 10.30 29.26 -3.01
C GLN A 175 10.39 28.78 -1.54
N ASN A 176 10.37 27.48 -1.29
CA ASN A 176 10.27 26.96 0.07
C ASN A 176 11.61 26.55 0.68
N GLU A 177 12.58 26.13 -0.12
CA GLU A 177 13.94 25.70 0.31
C GLU A 177 14.80 25.39 -0.92
N THR A 178 16.11 25.11 -0.72
CA THR A 178 16.95 24.54 -1.78
C THR A 178 16.30 23.24 -2.30
N PRO A 179 15.92 23.18 -3.58
CA PRO A 179 15.15 22.06 -4.11
C PRO A 179 16.03 20.80 -4.21
N HIS A 180 15.88 19.88 -3.29
CA HIS A 180 16.43 18.52 -3.42
C HIS A 180 15.35 17.48 -3.18
N PRO A 181 15.45 16.33 -3.87
CA PRO A 181 14.50 15.24 -3.75
C PRO A 181 14.46 14.69 -2.32
N ARG A 182 13.25 14.44 -1.82
CA ARG A 182 13.03 13.85 -0.49
C ARG A 182 12.14 12.62 -0.60
N LYS A 183 12.51 11.59 0.13
CA LYS A 183 11.69 10.38 0.34
C LYS A 183 10.90 10.51 1.62
N ASN A 184 9.68 9.97 1.64
CA ASN A 184 9.01 9.74 2.91
C ASN A 184 9.70 8.53 3.57
N PRO A 185 10.37 8.69 4.73
CA PRO A 185 10.73 7.53 5.52
C PRO A 185 9.42 6.83 5.84
N ASN A 186 9.21 5.65 5.29
CA ASN A 186 7.96 4.91 5.42
C ASN A 186 7.47 4.99 6.87
N PRO A 187 6.26 5.50 7.16
CA PRO A 187 5.73 5.62 8.51
C PRO A 187 5.62 4.27 9.23
N HIS A 188 5.73 3.19 8.49
CA HIS A 188 5.75 1.82 8.98
C HIS A 188 6.96 1.08 8.38
N PRO A 189 8.20 1.37 8.85
CA PRO A 189 9.37 0.67 8.36
C PRO A 189 9.21 -0.84 8.59
N PRO A 190 9.76 -1.69 7.70
CA PRO A 190 9.86 -3.11 8.01
C PRO A 190 10.60 -3.25 9.34
N ASN A 191 10.17 -4.17 10.18
CA ASN A 191 10.90 -4.51 11.39
C ASN A 191 12.37 -4.81 11.00
N LYS A 192 13.30 -4.11 11.66
CA LYS A 192 14.72 -4.44 11.56
C LYS A 192 14.96 -5.74 12.28
#